data_e111f4e02d4a38b51997173cac06facf
#
_entry.id   e111f4e02d4a38b51997173cac06facf
#
_cell.length_a   1.000
_cell.length_b   1.000
_cell.length_c   1.000
_cell.angle_alpha   90.00
_cell.angle_beta   90.00
_cell.angle_gamma   90.00
#
_symmetry.space_group_name_H-M   'P 1'
#
loop_
_entity.id
_entity.type
_entity.pdbx_description
1 polymer ?
#
loop_
_entity_poly.entity_id
_entity_poly.type
_entity_poly.pdbx_seq_one_letter_code
_entity_poly.pdbx_strand_id
1 'polypeptide(L)'
;MLRVKILQFLYLFFVLSLGNAVAQNVTAKIQQADSLFKIHNFSKATLAYEDVLKVSNRISPAIFLKLAYLYEQKKDWLHVQYYLNLYYEQIPDERVLRKMNEIARDQGWKGYELDDFNLLVLLFKQYSGYLIGLLLSVGLYVFIILLIKRIKHQYIAFRYKALFFLYWLAITLLVNLPGRYRQVIIRKQNSILRSDPSAAAPPTEMVKEGHRLKVVGKSDIWYQVLWENQLVYVKSADVWIVR
;
A
#
# COMPACT_ATOMS: atom_id res chain seq x y z
N MET A 1 -38.92 -16.68 -21.17
CA MET A 1 -37.91 -17.00 -20.19
C MET A 1 -36.56 -17.43 -20.80
N LEU A 2 -36.49 -18.25 -21.83
CA LEU A 2 -35.25 -18.75 -22.45
C LEU A 2 -34.41 -17.62 -23.05
N ARG A 3 -35.02 -16.66 -23.76
CA ARG A 3 -34.31 -15.51 -24.42
C ARG A 3 -33.61 -14.59 -23.42
N VAL A 4 -34.16 -14.37 -22.23
CA VAL A 4 -33.56 -13.53 -21.18
C VAL A 4 -32.32 -14.21 -20.60
N LYS A 5 -32.37 -15.53 -20.39
CA LYS A 5 -31.22 -16.31 -19.88
C LYS A 5 -30.08 -16.35 -20.91
N ILE A 6 -30.39 -16.45 -22.20
CA ILE A 6 -29.38 -16.40 -23.28
C ILE A 6 -28.71 -15.02 -23.32
N LEU A 7 -29.49 -13.94 -23.18
CA LEU A 7 -28.95 -12.57 -23.17
C LEU A 7 -28.05 -12.32 -21.95
N GLN A 8 -28.44 -12.82 -20.78
CA GLN A 8 -27.64 -12.76 -19.56
C GLN A 8 -26.33 -13.56 -19.69
N PHE A 9 -26.38 -14.74 -20.32
CA PHE A 9 -25.19 -15.56 -20.57
C PHE A 9 -24.24 -14.91 -21.58
N LEU A 10 -24.76 -14.32 -22.65
CA LEU A 10 -23.98 -13.55 -23.62
C LEU A 10 -23.35 -12.30 -23.02
N TYR A 11 -24.06 -11.58 -22.14
CA TYR A 11 -23.53 -10.44 -21.43
C TYR A 11 -22.40 -10.85 -20.48
N LEU A 12 -22.59 -11.94 -19.72
CA LEU A 12 -21.56 -12.47 -18.82
C LEU A 12 -20.30 -12.91 -19.60
N PHE A 13 -20.49 -13.59 -20.74
CA PHE A 13 -19.39 -14.01 -21.62
C PHE A 13 -18.64 -12.81 -22.23
N PHE A 14 -19.37 -11.77 -22.64
CA PHE A 14 -18.78 -10.54 -23.15
C PHE A 14 -17.97 -9.80 -22.11
N VAL A 15 -18.47 -9.69 -20.87
CA VAL A 15 -17.74 -9.08 -19.74
C VAL A 15 -16.47 -9.86 -19.40
N LEU A 16 -16.52 -11.20 -19.42
CA LEU A 16 -15.35 -12.05 -19.20
C LEU A 16 -14.31 -11.93 -20.32
N SER A 17 -14.74 -11.74 -21.58
CA SER A 17 -13.80 -11.59 -22.71
C SER A 17 -13.05 -10.26 -22.70
N LEU A 18 -13.68 -9.18 -22.24
CA LEU A 18 -13.03 -7.86 -22.10
C LEU A 18 -11.89 -7.88 -21.05
N GLY A 19 -12.05 -8.61 -19.96
CA GLY A 19 -11.02 -8.78 -18.95
C GLY A 19 -9.74 -9.44 -19.47
N ASN A 20 -9.87 -10.39 -20.39
CA ASN A 20 -8.74 -11.10 -20.98
C ASN A 20 -7.92 -10.24 -21.95
N ALA A 21 -8.56 -9.37 -22.72
CA ALA A 21 -7.88 -8.51 -23.71
C ALA A 21 -6.96 -7.48 -23.02
N VAL A 22 -7.40 -6.88 -21.90
CA VAL A 22 -6.59 -5.93 -21.13
C VAL A 22 -5.40 -6.64 -20.47
N ALA A 23 -5.61 -7.83 -19.90
CA ALA A 23 -4.54 -8.60 -19.28
C ALA A 23 -3.46 -9.04 -20.27
N GLN A 24 -3.82 -9.43 -21.51
CA GLN A 24 -2.88 -9.79 -22.56
C GLN A 24 -2.00 -8.61 -22.98
N ASN A 25 -2.57 -7.41 -23.11
CA ASN A 25 -1.84 -6.20 -23.48
C ASN A 25 -0.78 -5.83 -22.40
N VAL A 26 -1.15 -5.91 -21.12
CA VAL A 26 -0.22 -5.65 -20.00
C VAL A 26 0.92 -6.68 -19.99
N THR A 27 0.61 -7.97 -20.21
CA THR A 27 1.62 -9.04 -20.24
C THR A 27 2.60 -8.84 -21.39
N ALA A 28 2.13 -8.49 -22.58
CA ALA A 28 2.99 -8.21 -23.73
C ALA A 28 3.95 -7.03 -23.46
N LYS A 29 3.45 -5.95 -22.86
CA LYS A 29 4.28 -4.80 -22.46
C LYS A 29 5.34 -5.17 -21.42
N ILE A 30 5.01 -6.01 -20.45
CA ILE A 30 5.97 -6.51 -19.46
C ILE A 30 7.06 -7.33 -20.13
N GLN A 31 6.69 -8.24 -21.05
CA GLN A 31 7.65 -9.05 -21.81
C GLN A 31 8.57 -8.18 -22.68
N GLN A 32 8.05 -7.13 -23.29
CA GLN A 32 8.85 -6.16 -24.04
C GLN A 32 9.85 -5.44 -23.11
N ALA A 33 9.40 -4.96 -21.95
CA ALA A 33 10.27 -4.32 -20.97
C ALA A 33 11.35 -5.28 -20.46
N ASP A 34 10.98 -6.55 -20.21
CA ASP A 34 11.90 -7.60 -19.76
C ASP A 34 12.96 -7.93 -20.82
N SER A 35 12.58 -7.95 -22.09
CA SER A 35 13.55 -8.15 -23.18
C SER A 35 14.55 -6.98 -23.27
N LEU A 36 14.07 -5.75 -23.18
CA LEU A 36 14.94 -4.56 -23.15
C LEU A 36 15.88 -4.57 -21.95
N PHE A 37 15.40 -5.00 -20.79
CA PHE A 37 16.21 -5.16 -19.57
C PHE A 37 17.31 -6.20 -19.77
N LYS A 38 17.00 -7.37 -20.35
CA LYS A 38 17.95 -8.46 -20.62
C LYS A 38 19.07 -8.06 -21.56
N ILE A 39 18.80 -7.24 -22.56
CA ILE A 39 19.81 -6.74 -23.51
C ILE A 39 20.52 -5.48 -23.01
N HIS A 40 20.37 -5.15 -21.72
CA HIS A 40 20.96 -3.99 -21.05
C HIS A 40 20.59 -2.63 -21.68
N ASN A 41 19.49 -2.54 -22.43
CA ASN A 41 18.97 -1.26 -22.90
C ASN A 41 18.16 -0.57 -21.79
N PHE A 42 18.87 -0.12 -20.76
CA PHE A 42 18.27 0.37 -19.52
C PHE A 42 17.37 1.60 -19.70
N SER A 43 17.72 2.50 -20.60
CA SER A 43 16.91 3.70 -20.88
C SER A 43 15.53 3.34 -21.43
N LYS A 44 15.48 2.46 -22.45
CA LYS A 44 14.21 2.01 -23.01
C LYS A 44 13.45 1.09 -22.06
N ALA A 45 14.15 0.23 -21.31
CA ALA A 45 13.54 -0.62 -20.31
C ALA A 45 12.82 0.19 -19.22
N THR A 46 13.44 1.28 -18.73
CA THR A 46 12.81 2.18 -17.73
C THR A 46 11.47 2.71 -18.26
N LEU A 47 11.47 3.31 -19.46
CA LEU A 47 10.26 3.87 -20.05
C LEU A 47 9.17 2.80 -20.26
N ALA A 48 9.56 1.61 -20.73
CA ALA A 48 8.63 0.51 -20.94
C ALA A 48 7.98 0.03 -19.64
N TYR A 49 8.75 -0.11 -18.53
CA TYR A 49 8.17 -0.45 -17.23
C TYR A 49 7.29 0.66 -16.67
N GLU A 50 7.67 1.94 -16.83
CA GLU A 50 6.82 3.07 -16.40
C GLU A 50 5.50 3.11 -17.16
N ASP A 51 5.51 2.78 -18.45
CA ASP A 51 4.28 2.68 -19.25
C ASP A 51 3.38 1.53 -18.78
N VAL A 52 3.95 0.41 -18.30
CA VAL A 52 3.17 -0.63 -17.62
C VAL A 52 2.48 -0.09 -16.36
N LEU A 53 3.18 0.74 -15.56
CA LEU A 53 2.62 1.34 -14.35
C LEU A 53 1.42 2.24 -14.62
N LYS A 54 1.39 2.92 -15.78
CA LYS A 54 0.28 3.80 -16.18
C LYS A 54 -0.97 3.04 -16.62
N VAL A 55 -0.79 1.84 -17.19
CA VAL A 55 -1.89 1.07 -17.82
C VAL A 55 -2.53 0.09 -16.83
N SER A 56 -1.83 -0.36 -15.81
CA SER A 56 -2.32 -1.39 -14.90
C SER A 56 -2.25 -0.96 -13.45
N ASN A 57 -3.37 -1.13 -12.74
CA ASN A 57 -3.43 -0.94 -11.29
C ASN A 57 -2.93 -2.16 -10.49
N ARG A 58 -2.81 -3.33 -11.14
CA ARG A 58 -2.28 -4.57 -10.54
C ARG A 58 -0.94 -4.89 -11.16
N ILE A 59 0.12 -4.56 -10.46
CA ILE A 59 1.49 -4.68 -10.93
C ILE A 59 2.23 -5.66 -10.04
N SER A 60 3.00 -6.57 -10.69
CA SER A 60 3.87 -7.48 -9.95
C SER A 60 4.93 -6.69 -9.17
N PRO A 61 5.13 -6.97 -7.87
CA PRO A 61 6.15 -6.31 -7.07
C PRO A 61 7.55 -6.36 -7.69
N ALA A 62 7.88 -7.42 -8.44
CA ALA A 62 9.15 -7.57 -9.11
C ALA A 62 9.48 -6.41 -10.09
N ILE A 63 8.47 -5.75 -10.65
CA ILE A 63 8.67 -4.59 -11.55
C ILE A 63 9.24 -3.41 -10.76
N PHE A 64 8.82 -3.20 -9.53
CA PHE A 64 9.36 -2.14 -8.69
C PHE A 64 10.83 -2.36 -8.36
N LEU A 65 11.27 -3.60 -8.12
CA LEU A 65 12.69 -3.90 -7.92
C LEU A 65 13.51 -3.66 -9.19
N LYS A 66 12.97 -4.02 -10.37
CA LYS A 66 13.64 -3.76 -11.65
C LYS A 66 13.76 -2.25 -11.90
N LEU A 67 12.71 -1.48 -11.63
CA LEU A 67 12.76 -0.02 -11.73
C LEU A 67 13.73 0.59 -10.72
N ALA A 68 13.73 0.14 -9.47
CA ALA A 68 14.72 0.58 -8.48
C ALA A 68 16.15 0.33 -8.97
N TYR A 69 16.44 -0.86 -9.50
CA TYR A 69 17.75 -1.18 -10.08
C TYR A 69 18.10 -0.25 -11.26
N LEU A 70 17.16 -0.01 -12.18
CA LEU A 70 17.38 0.86 -13.35
C LEU A 70 17.68 2.32 -12.96
N TYR A 71 17.03 2.82 -11.91
CA TYR A 71 17.28 4.15 -11.37
C TYR A 71 18.57 4.21 -10.54
N GLU A 72 18.96 3.12 -9.89
CA GLU A 72 20.26 2.99 -9.21
C GLU A 72 21.42 3.13 -10.20
N GLN A 73 21.31 2.53 -11.41
CA GLN A 73 22.30 2.72 -12.48
C GLN A 73 22.43 4.17 -12.95
N LYS A 74 21.37 4.98 -12.79
CA LYS A 74 21.36 6.41 -13.09
C LYS A 74 21.78 7.28 -11.91
N LYS A 75 22.02 6.68 -10.73
CA LYS A 75 22.26 7.36 -9.45
C LYS A 75 21.12 8.28 -9.01
N ASP A 76 19.90 8.00 -9.48
CA ASP A 76 18.68 8.72 -9.08
C ASP A 76 18.09 8.06 -7.83
N TRP A 77 18.67 8.40 -6.69
CA TRP A 77 18.33 7.80 -5.40
C TRP A 77 16.90 8.08 -4.96
N LEU A 78 16.32 9.19 -5.42
CA LEU A 78 14.93 9.54 -5.10
C LEU A 78 13.95 8.53 -5.70
N HIS A 79 14.10 8.21 -6.98
CA HIS A 79 13.28 7.18 -7.63
C HIS A 79 13.59 5.77 -7.11
N VAL A 80 14.86 5.47 -6.80
CA VAL A 80 15.22 4.20 -6.15
C VAL A 80 14.42 4.03 -4.87
N GLN A 81 14.44 5.04 -4.00
CA GLN A 81 13.75 5.03 -2.72
C GLN A 81 12.23 4.88 -2.90
N TYR A 82 11.65 5.58 -3.87
CA TYR A 82 10.23 5.49 -4.19
C TYR A 82 9.81 4.07 -4.60
N TYR A 83 10.53 3.45 -5.55
CA TYR A 83 10.20 2.10 -6.02
C TYR A 83 10.48 1.01 -4.98
N LEU A 84 11.53 1.14 -4.17
CA LEU A 84 11.77 0.24 -3.05
C LEU A 84 10.65 0.32 -2.01
N ASN A 85 10.13 1.52 -1.72
CA ASN A 85 8.97 1.68 -0.84
C ASN A 85 7.71 1.02 -1.42
N LEU A 86 7.42 1.18 -2.72
CA LEU A 86 6.28 0.52 -3.38
C LEU A 86 6.38 -1.00 -3.33
N TYR A 87 7.58 -1.54 -3.50
CA TYR A 87 7.84 -2.97 -3.32
C TYR A 87 7.57 -3.41 -1.88
N TYR A 88 8.18 -2.70 -0.93
CA TYR A 88 8.11 -3.02 0.49
C TYR A 88 6.67 -2.96 1.05
N GLU A 89 5.84 -2.08 0.52
CA GLU A 89 4.42 -2.02 0.87
C GLU A 89 3.65 -3.29 0.48
N GLN A 90 4.05 -3.96 -0.60
CA GLN A 90 3.42 -5.20 -1.06
C GLN A 90 4.07 -6.45 -0.47
N ILE A 91 5.39 -6.44 -0.38
CA ILE A 91 6.21 -7.55 0.16
C ILE A 91 7.19 -6.96 1.18
N PRO A 92 6.85 -7.04 2.49
CA PRO A 92 7.76 -6.66 3.54
C PRO A 92 9.01 -7.57 3.55
N ASP A 93 10.13 -7.08 3.04
CA ASP A 93 11.42 -7.77 3.01
C ASP A 93 12.45 -6.95 3.80
N GLU A 94 13.07 -7.59 4.80
CA GLU A 94 14.06 -6.94 5.66
C GLU A 94 15.28 -6.43 4.89
N ARG A 95 15.68 -7.12 3.82
CA ARG A 95 16.80 -6.72 2.97
C ARG A 95 16.52 -5.41 2.25
N VAL A 96 15.30 -5.27 1.74
CA VAL A 96 14.83 -4.04 1.09
C VAL A 96 14.78 -2.89 2.10
N LEU A 97 14.27 -3.16 3.29
CA LEU A 97 14.23 -2.18 4.37
C LEU A 97 15.63 -1.69 4.76
N ARG A 98 16.59 -2.60 4.89
CA ARG A 98 18.01 -2.23 5.15
C ARG A 98 18.57 -1.35 4.04
N LYS A 99 18.33 -1.70 2.75
CA LYS A 99 18.79 -0.90 1.61
C LYS A 99 18.16 0.50 1.61
N MET A 100 16.86 0.60 1.91
CA MET A 100 16.17 1.88 2.03
C MET A 100 16.77 2.76 3.14
N ASN A 101 17.06 2.17 4.30
CA ASN A 101 17.67 2.88 5.42
C ASN A 101 19.11 3.31 5.12
N GLU A 102 19.87 2.49 4.40
CA GLU A 102 21.22 2.81 3.94
C GLU A 102 21.20 4.05 3.01
N ILE A 103 20.39 4.01 1.97
CA ILE A 103 20.22 5.14 1.04
C ILE A 103 19.78 6.40 1.78
N ALA A 104 18.79 6.28 2.67
CA ALA A 104 18.27 7.42 3.42
C ALA A 104 19.35 8.06 4.30
N ARG A 105 20.17 7.25 4.98
CA ARG A 105 21.31 7.72 5.78
C ARG A 105 22.36 8.43 4.92
N ASP A 106 22.72 7.83 3.78
CA ASP A 106 23.74 8.39 2.89
C ASP A 106 23.29 9.72 2.26
N GLN A 107 22.00 9.89 2.01
CA GLN A 107 21.40 11.12 1.47
C GLN A 107 20.93 12.10 2.56
N GLY A 108 21.03 11.73 3.85
CA GLY A 108 20.55 12.55 4.96
C GLY A 108 19.01 12.68 5.02
N TRP A 109 18.26 11.69 4.51
CA TRP A 109 16.81 11.71 4.52
C TRP A 109 16.23 11.15 5.82
N LYS A 110 15.25 11.85 6.40
CA LYS A 110 14.55 11.46 7.63
C LYS A 110 13.30 10.62 7.33
N GLY A 111 12.81 9.92 8.37
CA GLY A 111 11.55 9.17 8.33
C GLY A 111 11.67 7.72 7.87
N TYR A 112 12.90 7.21 7.68
CA TYR A 112 13.20 5.82 7.33
C TYR A 112 13.67 5.00 8.52
N GLU A 113 13.92 5.62 9.65
CA GLU A 113 14.38 4.97 10.86
C GLU A 113 13.39 3.88 11.30
N LEU A 114 13.95 2.77 11.75
CA LEU A 114 13.20 1.70 12.39
C LEU A 114 12.83 2.16 13.81
N ASP A 115 11.68 2.75 13.94
CA ASP A 115 11.03 2.97 15.21
C ASP A 115 10.30 1.69 15.63
N ASP A 116 10.20 1.41 16.94
CA ASP A 116 9.50 0.23 17.50
C ASP A 116 8.09 0.09 16.91
N PHE A 117 7.41 1.21 16.67
CA PHE A 117 6.10 1.22 16.03
C PHE A 117 6.16 0.74 14.56
N ASN A 118 7.16 1.14 13.80
CA ASN A 118 7.36 0.69 12.42
C ASN A 118 7.66 -0.82 12.39
N LEU A 119 8.41 -1.33 13.37
CA LEU A 119 8.68 -2.77 13.52
C LEU A 119 7.39 -3.54 13.81
N LEU A 120 6.53 -3.05 14.71
CA LEU A 120 5.23 -3.67 14.99
C LEU A 120 4.33 -3.69 13.76
N VAL A 121 4.27 -2.59 12.99
CA VAL A 121 3.52 -2.51 11.73
C VAL A 121 4.06 -3.50 10.71
N LEU A 122 5.39 -3.66 10.62
CA LEU A 122 6.03 -4.64 9.76
C LEU A 122 5.64 -6.06 10.11
N LEU A 123 5.80 -6.44 11.38
CA LEU A 123 5.44 -7.78 11.88
C LEU A 123 3.94 -8.04 11.65
N PHE A 124 3.11 -7.05 11.92
CA PHE A 124 1.68 -7.16 11.63
C PHE A 124 1.41 -7.38 10.14
N LYS A 125 1.99 -6.60 9.23
CA LYS A 125 1.83 -6.79 7.77
C LYS A 125 2.30 -8.17 7.33
N GLN A 126 3.44 -8.65 7.86
CA GLN A 126 4.01 -9.94 7.49
C GLN A 126 3.17 -11.12 7.99
N TYR A 127 2.65 -11.06 9.20
CA TYR A 127 1.95 -12.16 9.84
C TYR A 127 0.43 -11.97 9.96
N SER A 128 -0.12 -10.84 9.50
CA SER A 128 -1.55 -10.52 9.62
C SER A 128 -2.46 -11.60 9.05
N GLY A 129 -2.10 -12.21 7.92
CA GLY A 129 -2.88 -13.29 7.31
C GLY A 129 -3.02 -14.50 8.24
N TYR A 130 -1.91 -14.92 8.88
CA TYR A 130 -1.93 -16.04 9.84
C TYR A 130 -2.67 -15.68 11.12
N LEU A 131 -2.43 -14.47 11.66
CA LEU A 131 -3.10 -13.97 12.85
C LEU A 131 -4.61 -13.87 12.63
N ILE A 132 -5.03 -13.26 11.54
CA ILE A 132 -6.46 -13.12 11.20
C ILE A 132 -7.08 -14.49 10.97
N GLY A 133 -6.40 -15.40 10.25
CA GLY A 133 -6.86 -16.77 10.03
C GLY A 133 -7.07 -17.53 11.34
N LEU A 134 -6.13 -17.42 12.29
CA LEU A 134 -6.25 -18.00 13.63
C LEU A 134 -7.44 -17.40 14.38
N LEU A 135 -7.57 -16.08 14.40
CA LEU A 135 -8.69 -15.41 15.08
C LEU A 135 -10.04 -15.80 14.47
N LEU A 136 -10.14 -15.84 13.14
CA LEU A 136 -11.37 -16.29 12.47
C LEU A 136 -11.75 -17.73 12.81
N SER A 137 -10.79 -18.65 12.88
CA SER A 137 -11.04 -20.05 13.27
C SER A 137 -11.54 -20.18 14.72
N VAL A 138 -10.98 -19.41 15.65
CA VAL A 138 -11.48 -19.35 17.03
C VAL A 138 -12.90 -18.76 17.07
N GLY A 139 -13.15 -17.67 16.33
CA GLY A 139 -14.50 -17.08 16.23
C GLY A 139 -15.54 -18.03 15.66
N LEU A 140 -15.18 -18.78 14.62
CA LEU A 140 -16.03 -19.79 14.01
C LEU A 140 -16.33 -20.93 14.98
N TYR A 141 -15.32 -21.41 15.71
CA TYR A 141 -15.51 -22.44 16.73
C TYR A 141 -16.50 -22.01 17.82
N VAL A 142 -16.32 -20.80 18.38
CA VAL A 142 -17.25 -20.25 19.37
C VAL A 142 -18.66 -20.06 18.79
N PHE A 143 -18.75 -19.61 17.54
CA PHE A 143 -20.04 -19.48 16.83
C PHE A 143 -20.78 -20.82 16.73
N ILE A 144 -20.08 -21.90 16.35
CA ILE A 144 -20.65 -23.24 16.24
C ILE A 144 -21.16 -23.71 17.61
N ILE A 145 -20.42 -23.50 18.70
CA ILE A 145 -20.86 -23.84 20.04
C ILE A 145 -22.15 -23.10 20.43
N LEU A 146 -22.18 -21.78 20.17
CA LEU A 146 -23.37 -20.96 20.47
C LEU A 146 -24.57 -21.39 19.60
N LEU A 147 -24.34 -21.77 18.33
CA LEU A 147 -25.36 -22.27 17.44
C LEU A 147 -25.96 -23.60 17.93
N ILE A 148 -25.11 -24.58 18.31
CA ILE A 148 -25.51 -25.85 18.87
C ILE A 148 -26.37 -25.65 20.14
N LYS A 149 -25.91 -24.76 21.05
CA LYS A 149 -26.69 -24.43 22.25
C LYS A 149 -28.05 -23.83 21.93
N ARG A 150 -28.13 -22.97 20.91
CA ARG A 150 -29.38 -22.37 20.45
C ARG A 150 -30.31 -23.41 19.86
N ILE A 151 -29.81 -24.34 19.04
CA ILE A 151 -30.60 -25.43 18.45
C ILE A 151 -31.13 -26.36 19.53
N LYS A 152 -30.34 -26.64 20.57
CA LYS A 152 -30.74 -27.46 21.72
C LYS A 152 -31.61 -26.69 22.73
N HIS A 153 -32.08 -25.48 22.39
CA HIS A 153 -32.87 -24.60 23.28
C HIS A 153 -32.25 -24.34 24.67
N GLN A 154 -30.94 -24.44 24.77
CA GLN A 154 -30.23 -24.16 26.01
C GLN A 154 -30.13 -22.64 26.25
N TYR A 155 -30.27 -22.24 27.51
CA TYR A 155 -30.13 -20.84 27.88
C TYR A 155 -28.70 -20.35 27.65
N ILE A 156 -28.54 -19.25 26.87
CA ILE A 156 -27.27 -18.58 26.64
C ILE A 156 -27.35 -17.21 27.33
N ALA A 157 -26.59 -17.04 28.42
CA ALA A 157 -26.53 -15.76 29.12
C ALA A 157 -26.07 -14.62 28.22
N PHE A 158 -26.66 -13.43 28.42
CA PHE A 158 -26.37 -12.23 27.60
C PHE A 158 -24.88 -11.89 27.52
N ARG A 159 -24.13 -12.10 28.61
CA ARG A 159 -22.67 -11.87 28.67
C ARG A 159 -21.90 -12.62 27.57
N TYR A 160 -22.26 -13.85 27.22
CA TYR A 160 -21.55 -14.61 26.17
C TYR A 160 -21.90 -14.09 24.78
N LYS A 161 -23.11 -13.61 24.57
CA LYS A 161 -23.51 -12.96 23.30
C LYS A 161 -22.77 -11.62 23.14
N ALA A 162 -22.67 -10.84 24.21
CA ALA A 162 -21.94 -9.56 24.21
C ALA A 162 -20.44 -9.76 23.95
N LEU A 163 -19.80 -10.73 24.62
CA LEU A 163 -18.41 -11.08 24.39
C LEU A 163 -18.15 -11.53 22.94
N PHE A 164 -19.04 -12.34 22.39
CA PHE A 164 -18.95 -12.78 20.99
C PHE A 164 -19.04 -11.58 20.01
N PHE A 165 -19.98 -10.68 20.27
CA PHE A 165 -20.12 -9.46 19.46
C PHE A 165 -18.87 -8.56 19.57
N LEU A 166 -18.36 -8.35 20.78
CA LEU A 166 -17.16 -7.56 21.04
C LEU A 166 -15.92 -8.17 20.35
N TYR A 167 -15.81 -9.50 20.35
CA TYR A 167 -14.74 -10.22 19.65
C TYR A 167 -14.77 -9.95 18.15
N TRP A 168 -15.94 -10.06 17.50
CA TRP A 168 -16.07 -9.76 16.07
C TRP A 168 -15.82 -8.29 15.74
N LEU A 169 -16.26 -7.39 16.62
CA LEU A 169 -15.95 -5.96 16.49
C LEU A 169 -14.45 -5.73 16.55
N ALA A 170 -13.75 -6.37 17.48
CA ALA A 170 -12.29 -6.26 17.61
C ALA A 170 -11.56 -6.77 16.34
N ILE A 171 -11.98 -7.92 15.78
CA ILE A 171 -11.42 -8.44 14.52
C ILE A 171 -11.67 -7.44 13.38
N THR A 172 -12.88 -6.92 13.27
CA THR A 172 -13.22 -5.94 12.22
C THR A 172 -12.35 -4.68 12.32
N LEU A 173 -12.13 -4.17 13.53
CA LEU A 173 -11.22 -3.06 13.75
C LEU A 173 -9.79 -3.43 13.38
N LEU A 174 -9.30 -4.59 13.82
CA LEU A 174 -7.94 -5.06 13.53
C LEU A 174 -7.67 -5.18 12.02
N VAL A 175 -8.62 -5.71 11.25
CA VAL A 175 -8.50 -5.86 9.78
C VAL A 175 -8.46 -4.51 9.07
N ASN A 176 -9.17 -3.50 9.59
CA ASN A 176 -9.29 -2.19 8.95
C ASN A 176 -8.20 -1.18 9.40
N LEU A 177 -7.47 -1.45 10.47
CA LEU A 177 -6.42 -0.56 10.99
C LEU A 177 -5.28 -0.30 9.98
N PRO A 178 -4.69 -1.32 9.33
CA PRO A 178 -3.53 -1.13 8.46
C PRO A 178 -3.78 -0.27 7.23
N GLY A 179 -5.01 -0.27 6.71
CA GLY A 179 -5.37 0.49 5.51
C GLY A 179 -5.35 2.02 5.69
N ARG A 180 -5.24 2.50 6.92
CA ARG A 180 -5.18 3.94 7.23
C ARG A 180 -3.75 4.49 7.34
N TYR A 181 -2.75 3.59 7.45
CA TYR A 181 -1.36 4.00 7.57
C TYR A 181 -0.79 4.30 6.19
N ARG A 182 -0.78 5.58 5.82
CA ARG A 182 -0.23 6.05 4.56
C ARG A 182 1.05 6.83 4.82
N GLN A 183 1.98 6.69 3.90
CA GLN A 183 3.23 7.45 3.88
C GLN A 183 3.35 8.20 2.56
N VAL A 184 4.07 9.31 2.58
CA VAL A 184 4.41 10.07 1.38
C VAL A 184 5.90 10.36 1.38
N ILE A 185 6.49 10.44 0.20
CA ILE A 185 7.88 10.85 -0.01
C ILE A 185 7.84 12.22 -0.69
N ILE A 186 8.59 13.17 -0.15
CA ILE A 186 8.75 14.48 -0.77
C ILE A 186 9.50 14.30 -2.09
N ARG A 187 8.87 14.71 -3.20
CA ARG A 187 9.44 14.59 -4.54
C ARG A 187 10.03 15.90 -5.07
N LYS A 188 9.55 17.03 -4.54
CA LYS A 188 9.93 18.34 -5.01
C LYS A 188 11.04 18.89 -4.12
N GLN A 189 12.13 19.33 -4.75
CA GLN A 189 13.18 20.03 -4.05
C GLN A 189 12.62 21.29 -3.36
N ASN A 190 12.95 21.47 -2.08
CA ASN A 190 12.49 22.61 -1.27
C ASN A 190 10.96 22.71 -1.14
N SER A 191 10.30 21.62 -0.76
CA SER A 191 8.88 21.64 -0.42
C SER A 191 8.62 22.40 0.88
N ILE A 192 7.58 23.23 0.88
CA ILE A 192 7.21 24.07 2.04
C ILE A 192 6.18 23.33 2.86
N LEU A 193 6.50 23.05 4.11
CA LEU A 193 5.56 22.60 5.13
C LEU A 193 4.87 23.83 5.74
N ARG A 194 3.56 23.72 6.00
CA ARG A 194 2.74 24.84 6.50
C ARG A 194 1.97 24.43 7.75
N SER A 195 1.61 25.43 8.58
CA SER A 195 0.80 25.21 9.77
C SER A 195 -0.65 24.83 9.47
N ASP A 196 -1.19 25.31 8.33
CA ASP A 196 -2.57 25.11 7.93
C ASP A 196 -2.69 24.70 6.45
N PRO A 197 -3.81 24.07 6.03
CA PRO A 197 -4.03 23.63 4.66
C PRO A 197 -4.38 24.80 3.72
N SER A 198 -3.52 25.80 3.67
CA SER A 198 -3.70 27.02 2.88
C SER A 198 -2.38 27.49 2.28
N ALA A 199 -2.43 28.01 1.05
CA ALA A 199 -1.27 28.66 0.42
C ALA A 199 -0.86 29.95 1.12
N ALA A 200 -1.77 30.61 1.83
CA ALA A 200 -1.54 31.83 2.61
C ALA A 200 -1.04 31.55 4.04
N ALA A 201 -1.10 30.30 4.51
CA ALA A 201 -0.62 29.94 5.84
C ALA A 201 0.90 30.14 5.96
N PRO A 202 1.38 30.51 7.17
CA PRO A 202 2.80 30.70 7.38
C PRO A 202 3.59 29.42 7.10
N PRO A 203 4.77 29.53 6.47
CA PRO A 203 5.66 28.38 6.29
C PRO A 203 6.23 27.96 7.66
N THR A 204 6.16 26.69 7.97
CA THR A 204 6.75 26.12 9.19
C THR A 204 8.21 25.76 8.92
N GLU A 205 8.47 25.05 7.82
CA GLU A 205 9.79 24.59 7.44
C GLU A 205 9.88 24.34 5.94
N MET A 206 11.09 24.45 5.39
CA MET A 206 11.39 24.04 4.01
C MET A 206 12.16 22.73 4.03
N VAL A 207 11.58 21.69 3.44
CA VAL A 207 12.11 20.33 3.48
C VAL A 207 12.58 19.91 2.09
N LYS A 208 13.75 19.30 2.02
CA LYS A 208 14.32 18.76 0.77
C LYS A 208 13.55 17.52 0.30
N GLU A 209 13.75 17.17 -0.97
CA GLU A 209 13.24 15.91 -1.53
C GLU A 209 13.81 14.69 -0.80
N GLY A 210 13.10 13.55 -0.90
CA GLY A 210 13.52 12.27 -0.37
C GLY A 210 13.08 11.97 1.06
N HIS A 211 12.71 12.97 1.86
CA HIS A 211 12.17 12.75 3.20
C HIS A 211 10.83 12.00 3.15
N ARG A 212 10.65 11.03 4.04
CA ARG A 212 9.40 10.25 4.16
C ARG A 212 8.58 10.73 5.35
N LEU A 213 7.30 11.02 5.09
CA LEU A 213 6.38 11.59 6.06
C LEU A 213 5.21 10.64 6.32
N LYS A 214 4.77 10.57 7.59
CA LYS A 214 3.56 9.81 7.98
C LYS A 214 2.33 10.68 7.74
N VAL A 215 1.38 10.21 6.93
CA VAL A 215 0.12 10.91 6.65
C VAL A 215 -0.88 10.59 7.75
N VAL A 216 -1.40 11.63 8.40
CA VAL A 216 -2.41 11.55 9.44
C VAL A 216 -3.79 11.88 8.89
N GLY A 217 -3.86 12.78 7.89
CA GLY A 217 -5.12 13.21 7.28
C GLY A 217 -4.93 13.80 5.89
N LYS A 218 -6.05 14.15 5.28
CA LYS A 218 -6.09 14.87 4.00
C LYS A 218 -7.17 15.93 4.06
N SER A 219 -6.83 17.15 3.62
CA SER A 219 -7.75 18.25 3.45
C SER A 219 -7.56 18.84 2.04
N ASP A 220 -8.51 18.57 1.14
CA ASP A 220 -8.47 18.98 -0.26
C ASP A 220 -7.15 18.53 -0.95
N ILE A 221 -6.34 19.50 -1.37
CA ILE A 221 -5.02 19.28 -2.03
C ILE A 221 -3.85 19.17 -1.03
N TRP A 222 -4.13 19.17 0.27
CA TRP A 222 -3.12 19.12 1.31
C TRP A 222 -3.15 17.79 2.06
N TYR A 223 -1.96 17.20 2.28
CA TYR A 223 -1.77 16.11 3.21
C TYR A 223 -1.37 16.67 4.57
N GLN A 224 -2.10 16.29 5.62
CA GLN A 224 -1.68 16.50 6.99
C GLN A 224 -0.68 15.40 7.35
N VAL A 225 0.50 15.81 7.72
CA VAL A 225 1.62 14.89 8.01
C VAL A 225 2.24 15.19 9.36
N LEU A 226 2.84 14.16 9.95
CA LEU A 226 3.62 14.31 11.17
C LEU A 226 5.09 14.55 10.78
N TRP A 227 5.64 15.70 11.17
CA TRP A 227 7.03 16.08 10.97
C TRP A 227 7.61 16.58 12.29
N GLU A 228 8.68 15.97 12.80
CA GLU A 228 9.34 16.33 14.06
C GLU A 228 8.36 16.53 15.23
N ASN A 229 7.41 15.59 15.40
CA ASN A 229 6.32 15.62 16.38
C ASN A 229 5.30 16.77 16.22
N GLN A 230 5.34 17.49 15.09
CA GLN A 230 4.36 18.53 14.79
C GLN A 230 3.44 18.10 13.64
N LEU A 231 2.17 18.49 13.72
CA LEU A 231 1.22 18.31 12.63
C LEU A 231 1.35 19.49 11.66
N VAL A 232 1.78 19.18 10.45
CA VAL A 232 1.99 20.17 9.38
C VAL A 232 1.31 19.73 8.09
N TYR A 233 1.21 20.62 7.14
CA TYR A 233 0.55 20.36 5.85
C TYR A 233 1.55 20.47 4.70
N VAL A 234 1.50 19.49 3.78
CA VAL A 234 2.27 19.49 2.53
C VAL A 234 1.34 19.35 1.35
N LYS A 235 1.65 20.03 0.26
CA LYS A 235 0.83 20.00 -0.95
C LYS A 235 0.92 18.63 -1.63
N SER A 236 -0.22 18.06 -2.04
CA SER A 236 -0.26 16.74 -2.69
C SER A 236 0.58 16.68 -3.98
N ALA A 237 0.71 17.81 -4.68
CA ALA A 237 1.56 17.93 -5.86
C ALA A 237 3.06 17.83 -5.56
N ASP A 238 3.50 18.04 -4.31
CA ASP A 238 4.92 18.07 -3.94
C ASP A 238 5.39 16.70 -3.38
N VAL A 239 4.52 15.70 -3.35
CA VAL A 239 4.81 14.39 -2.76
C VAL A 239 4.38 13.23 -3.65
N TRP A 240 5.01 12.08 -3.47
CA TRP A 240 4.55 10.78 -3.96
C TRP A 240 3.90 9.99 -2.82
N ILE A 241 2.75 9.40 -3.09
CA ILE A 241 2.08 8.51 -2.14
C ILE A 241 2.77 7.15 -2.20
N VAL A 242 3.15 6.64 -1.03
CA VAL A 242 3.55 5.26 -0.82
C VAL A 242 2.45 4.63 0.04
N ARG A 243 1.77 3.65 -0.51
CA ARG A 243 0.62 3.00 0.15
C ARG A 243 1.09 1.84 0.99
#